data_3ad412e258203cbff89433ef23e4e7ae
#
_entry.id   3ad412e258203cbff89433ef23e4e7ae
#
_cell.length_a   1.000
_cell.length_b   1.000
_cell.length_c   1.000
_cell.angle_alpha   90.00
_cell.angle_beta   90.00
_cell.angle_gamma   90.00
#
_symmetry.space_group_name_H-M   'P 1'
#
loop_
_entity.id
_entity.type
_entity.pdbx_description
1 polymer ?
#
loop_
_entity_poly.entity_id
_entity_poly.type
_entity_poly.pdbx_seq_one_letter_code
_entity_poly.pdbx_strand_id
1 'polypeptide(L)'
;MIIGCIPARYSSSRLPGKPLLQLGESNMIQRVYKQSCKSKYIDKIYVITDDERIQQSIQDISGNVLIVKENCLNGTERICIALNKYTEIFEHSRLIVNIQGDEPFINPEHIDIS
;
A
#
# COMPACT_ATOMS: atom_id res chain seq x y z
N MET A 1 -0.13 -9.64 15.47
CA MET A 1 -0.76 -8.70 14.52
C MET A 1 -0.22 -8.94 13.12
N ILE A 2 -1.09 -8.99 12.14
CA ILE A 2 -0.72 -9.14 10.73
C ILE A 2 -0.94 -7.79 10.06
N ILE A 3 0.10 -7.26 9.41
CA ILE A 3 0.05 -5.95 8.75
C ILE A 3 0.23 -6.13 7.24
N GLY A 4 -0.72 -5.58 6.48
CA GLY A 4 -0.62 -5.53 5.03
C GLY A 4 0.04 -4.25 4.57
N CYS A 5 0.95 -4.35 3.62
CA CYS A 5 1.64 -3.20 3.05
C CYS A 5 1.40 -3.15 1.54
N ILE A 6 0.94 -2.01 1.06
CA ILE A 6 0.66 -1.76 -0.35
C ILE A 6 1.71 -0.76 -0.85
N PRO A 7 2.81 -1.23 -1.45
CA PRO A 7 3.77 -0.30 -2.03
C PRO A 7 3.19 0.32 -3.29
N ALA A 8 3.25 1.64 -3.40
CA ALA A 8 2.72 2.37 -4.55
C ALA A 8 3.61 3.55 -4.87
N ARG A 9 3.99 3.69 -6.13
CA ARG A 9 4.77 4.82 -6.60
C ARG A 9 4.03 5.54 -7.73
N TYR A 10 4.21 6.85 -7.82
CA TYR A 10 3.60 7.63 -8.88
C TYR A 10 4.22 7.32 -10.24
N SER A 11 5.54 7.30 -10.30
CA SER A 11 6.28 7.03 -11.53
C SER A 11 6.38 5.54 -11.77
N SER A 12 5.68 5.05 -12.80
CA SER A 12 5.85 3.69 -13.28
C SER A 12 6.39 3.75 -14.70
N SER A 13 7.06 2.69 -15.14
CA SER A 13 7.66 2.64 -16.47
C SER A 13 6.62 2.68 -17.60
N ARG A 14 5.39 2.29 -17.33
CA ARG A 14 4.33 2.18 -18.36
C ARG A 14 3.32 3.31 -18.30
N LEU A 15 2.88 3.67 -17.11
CA LEU A 15 1.81 4.65 -16.95
C LEU A 15 2.06 5.46 -15.68
N PRO A 16 2.74 6.62 -15.79
CA PRO A 16 2.93 7.50 -14.64
C PRO A 16 1.57 7.91 -14.05
N GLY A 17 1.48 7.90 -12.74
CA GLY A 17 0.24 8.27 -12.06
C GLY A 17 -0.83 7.18 -12.04
N LYS A 18 -0.50 5.95 -12.43
CA LYS A 18 -1.44 4.83 -12.44
C LYS A 18 -2.19 4.65 -11.12
N PRO A 19 -1.53 4.76 -9.93
CA PRO A 19 -2.27 4.64 -8.66
C PRO A 19 -3.36 5.69 -8.47
N LEU A 20 -3.26 6.83 -9.14
CA LEU A 20 -4.24 7.91 -9.05
C LEU A 20 -5.26 7.89 -10.20
N LEU A 21 -5.20 6.88 -11.07
CA LEU A 21 -6.13 6.74 -12.17
C LEU A 21 -7.55 6.52 -11.63
N GLN A 22 -8.47 7.39 -12.06
CA GLN A 22 -9.83 7.37 -11.54
C GLN A 22 -10.62 6.17 -12.09
N LEU A 23 -11.24 5.42 -11.20
CA LEU A 23 -12.07 4.26 -11.52
C LEU A 23 -13.43 4.44 -10.86
N GLY A 24 -14.33 5.20 -11.49
CA GLY A 24 -15.61 5.54 -10.89
C GLY A 24 -15.44 6.60 -9.80
N GLU A 25 -15.93 6.34 -8.60
CA GLU A 25 -15.88 7.28 -7.48
C GLU A 25 -14.54 7.30 -6.75
N SER A 26 -13.68 6.29 -6.98
CA SER A 26 -12.40 6.16 -6.32
C SER A 26 -11.29 5.97 -7.34
N ASN A 27 -10.06 6.36 -6.99
CA ASN A 27 -8.92 6.05 -7.82
C ASN A 27 -8.42 4.62 -7.53
N MET A 28 -7.43 4.17 -8.32
CA MET A 28 -6.94 2.81 -8.23
C MET A 28 -6.41 2.46 -6.84
N ILE A 29 -5.55 3.32 -6.27
CA ILE A 29 -4.95 3.02 -4.96
C ILE A 29 -5.99 3.01 -3.83
N GLN A 30 -6.99 3.87 -3.91
CA GLN A 30 -8.09 3.86 -2.95
C GLN A 30 -8.88 2.56 -3.02
N ARG A 31 -9.12 2.05 -4.22
CA ARG A 31 -9.83 0.78 -4.41
C ARG A 31 -9.03 -0.40 -3.85
N VAL A 32 -7.73 -0.44 -4.13
CA VAL A 32 -6.87 -1.49 -3.59
C VAL A 32 -6.88 -1.46 -2.07
N TYR A 33 -6.77 -0.26 -1.48
CA TYR A 33 -6.80 -0.09 -0.03
C TYR A 33 -8.12 -0.60 0.56
N LYS A 34 -9.25 -0.12 0.04
CA LYS A 34 -10.56 -0.52 0.54
C LYS A 34 -10.80 -2.01 0.41
N GLN A 35 -10.40 -2.59 -0.72
CA GLN A 35 -10.57 -4.01 -0.97
C GLN A 35 -9.70 -4.84 -0.02
N SER A 36 -8.48 -4.39 0.24
CA SER A 36 -7.56 -5.06 1.17
C SER A 36 -8.07 -5.04 2.61
N CYS A 37 -8.75 -3.95 3.00
CA CYS A 37 -9.33 -3.84 4.34
C CYS A 37 -10.45 -4.85 4.61
N LYS A 38 -10.97 -5.50 3.58
CA LYS A 38 -11.98 -6.55 3.73
C LYS A 38 -11.40 -7.91 4.13
N SER A 39 -10.07 -8.05 4.13
CA SER A 39 -9.42 -9.28 4.54
C SER A 39 -9.63 -9.53 6.02
N LYS A 40 -10.07 -10.75 6.38
CA LYS A 40 -10.24 -11.15 7.78
C LYS A 40 -8.92 -11.51 8.47
N TYR A 41 -7.86 -11.68 7.70
CA TYR A 41 -6.57 -12.13 8.23
C TYR A 41 -5.61 -10.99 8.53
N ILE A 42 -5.88 -9.79 7.99
CA ILE A 42 -5.00 -8.64 8.13
C ILE A 42 -5.60 -7.65 9.13
N ASP A 43 -4.83 -7.31 10.15
CA ASP A 43 -5.29 -6.42 11.22
C ASP A 43 -5.20 -4.95 10.85
N LYS A 44 -4.15 -4.56 10.12
CA LYS A 44 -3.95 -3.19 9.67
C LYS A 44 -3.36 -3.17 8.27
N ILE A 45 -3.73 -2.14 7.50
CA ILE A 45 -3.23 -1.93 6.13
C ILE A 45 -2.54 -0.58 6.08
N TYR A 46 -1.37 -0.53 5.46
CA TYR A 46 -0.63 0.70 5.19
C TYR A 46 -0.27 0.78 3.72
N VAL A 47 -0.56 1.93 3.10
CA VAL A 47 0.00 2.26 1.79
C VAL A 47 1.38 2.86 2.04
N ILE A 48 2.38 2.41 1.28
CA ILE A 48 3.75 2.93 1.40
C ILE A 48 4.12 3.55 0.06
N THR A 49 4.32 4.85 0.03
CA THR A 49 4.51 5.59 -1.22
C THR A 49 5.61 6.63 -1.10
N ASP A 50 6.10 7.10 -2.24
CA ASP A 50 7.06 8.20 -2.33
C ASP A 50 6.40 9.52 -2.74
N ASP A 51 5.09 9.52 -2.99
CA ASP A 51 4.40 10.65 -3.62
C ASP A 51 3.31 11.21 -2.72
N GLU A 52 3.33 12.54 -2.53
CA GLU A 52 2.38 13.23 -1.67
C GLU A 52 0.95 13.20 -2.20
N ARG A 53 0.76 13.08 -3.52
CA ARG A 53 -0.57 12.98 -4.13
C ARG A 53 -1.22 11.65 -3.78
N ILE A 54 -0.44 10.58 -3.74
CA ILE A 54 -0.92 9.27 -3.31
C ILE A 54 -1.21 9.30 -1.82
N GLN A 55 -0.35 9.93 -1.04
CA GLN A 55 -0.56 10.11 0.39
C GLN A 55 -1.89 10.82 0.66
N GLN A 56 -2.13 11.95 -0.01
CA GLN A 56 -3.37 12.71 0.16
C GLN A 56 -4.59 11.88 -0.23
N SER A 57 -4.50 11.13 -1.32
CA SER A 57 -5.57 10.27 -1.80
C SER A 57 -5.99 9.24 -0.75
N ILE A 58 -5.04 8.66 -0.03
CA ILE A 58 -5.34 7.70 1.04
C ILE A 58 -5.86 8.40 2.28
N GLN A 59 -5.33 9.57 2.61
CA GLN A 59 -5.83 10.37 3.73
C GLN A 59 -7.28 10.81 3.52
N ASP A 60 -7.66 11.07 2.27
CA ASP A 60 -9.03 11.45 1.92
C ASP A 60 -10.07 10.37 2.27
N ILE A 61 -9.66 9.13 2.33
CA ILE A 61 -10.53 8.01 2.74
C ILE A 61 -10.20 7.51 4.15
N SER A 62 -9.51 8.33 4.94
CA SER A 62 -9.10 8.01 6.31
C SER A 62 -8.23 6.75 6.40
N GLY A 63 -7.47 6.48 5.34
CA GLY A 63 -6.58 5.33 5.28
C GLY A 63 -5.23 5.61 5.90
N ASN A 64 -4.48 4.55 6.16
CA ASN A 64 -3.13 4.63 6.71
C ASN A 64 -2.10 4.69 5.59
N VAL A 65 -1.20 5.65 5.63
CA VAL A 65 -0.18 5.82 4.61
C VAL A 65 1.14 6.23 5.24
N LEU A 66 2.24 5.67 4.71
CA LEU A 66 3.61 5.99 5.13
C LEU A 66 4.40 6.49 3.92
N ILE A 67 5.29 7.45 4.16
CA ILE A 67 6.13 8.02 3.11
C ILE A 67 7.53 7.41 3.17
N VAL A 68 7.98 6.88 2.04
CA VAL A 68 9.34 6.39 1.82
C VAL A 68 9.83 6.99 0.51
N LYS A 69 10.66 8.02 0.60
CA LYS A 69 11.14 8.77 -0.58
C LYS A 69 12.43 8.21 -1.16
N GLU A 70 13.06 7.30 -0.49
CA GLU A 70 14.29 6.66 -0.94
C GLU A 70 14.07 5.91 -2.25
N ASN A 71 15.10 5.87 -3.10
CA ASN A 71 15.04 5.10 -4.34
C ASN A 71 14.93 3.61 -4.03
N CYS A 72 13.92 2.98 -4.60
CA CYS A 72 13.66 1.56 -4.40
C CYS A 72 13.61 0.86 -5.75
N LEU A 73 14.23 -0.32 -5.81
CA LEU A 73 14.23 -1.14 -7.03
C LEU A 73 12.86 -1.76 -7.29
N ASN A 74 12.10 -2.03 -6.22
CA ASN A 74 10.79 -2.66 -6.32
C ASN A 74 9.98 -2.40 -5.05
N GLY A 75 8.75 -2.91 -5.02
CA GLY A 75 7.86 -2.73 -3.88
C GLY A 75 8.36 -3.41 -2.60
N THR A 76 9.00 -4.56 -2.73
CA THR A 76 9.55 -5.28 -1.58
C THR A 76 10.63 -4.45 -0.88
N GLU A 77 11.51 -3.81 -1.64
CA GLU A 77 12.55 -2.95 -1.08
C GLU A 77 11.92 -1.74 -0.36
N ARG A 78 10.87 -1.17 -0.93
CA ARG A 78 10.15 -0.06 -0.31
C ARG A 78 9.55 -0.46 1.03
N ILE A 79 8.99 -1.66 1.12
CA ILE A 79 8.47 -2.20 2.37
C ILE A 79 9.60 -2.38 3.39
N CYS A 80 10.74 -2.93 2.97
CA CYS A 80 11.88 -3.12 3.86
C CYS A 80 12.38 -1.80 4.45
N ILE A 81 12.44 -0.75 3.63
CA ILE A 81 12.84 0.58 4.08
C ILE A 81 11.82 1.11 5.09
N ALA A 82 10.53 0.92 4.83
CA ALA A 82 9.47 1.34 5.75
C ALA A 82 9.57 0.63 7.10
N LEU A 83 9.88 -0.66 7.10
CA LEU A 83 10.06 -1.44 8.32
C LEU A 83 11.18 -0.86 9.20
N ASN A 84 12.26 -0.40 8.58
CA ASN A 84 13.39 0.20 9.29
C ASN A 84 13.10 1.64 9.73
N LYS A 85 12.34 2.38 8.92
CA LYS A 85 12.06 3.80 9.16
C LYS A 85 10.94 4.00 10.19
N TYR A 86 9.96 3.12 10.18
CA TYR A 86 8.77 3.20 11.03
C TYR A 86 8.68 2.01 11.99
N THR A 87 9.77 1.73 12.69
CA THR A 87 9.87 0.56 13.58
C THR A 87 8.76 0.49 14.61
N GLU A 88 8.32 1.62 15.13
CA GLU A 88 7.25 1.67 16.13
C GLU A 88 5.93 1.08 15.61
N ILE A 89 5.67 1.24 14.32
CA ILE A 89 4.45 0.73 13.70
C ILE A 89 4.52 -0.79 13.54
N PHE A 90 5.71 -1.31 13.18
CA PHE A 90 5.86 -2.70 12.79
C PHE A 90 6.44 -3.62 13.87
N GLU A 91 6.87 -3.07 15.00
CA GLU A 91 7.58 -3.85 16.02
C GLU A 91 6.75 -4.98 16.61
N HIS A 92 5.43 -4.84 16.63
CA HIS A 92 4.53 -5.86 17.17
C HIS A 92 3.89 -6.73 16.10
N SER A 93 4.27 -6.54 14.83
CA SER A 93 3.75 -7.36 13.75
C SER A 93 4.45 -8.72 13.76
N ARG A 94 3.68 -9.78 13.60
CA ARG A 94 4.22 -11.14 13.47
C ARG A 94 4.32 -11.55 12.01
N LEU A 95 3.66 -10.83 11.11
CA LEU A 95 3.65 -11.14 9.69
C LEU A 95 3.39 -9.88 8.89
N ILE A 96 4.15 -9.70 7.83
CA ILE A 96 3.98 -8.60 6.88
C ILE A 96 3.51 -9.20 5.55
N VAL A 97 2.41 -8.68 5.03
CA VAL A 97 1.83 -9.13 3.76
C VAL A 97 2.09 -8.08 2.70
N ASN A 98 2.69 -8.50 1.58
CA ASN A 98 2.92 -7.61 0.44
C ASN A 98 1.70 -7.67 -0.49
N ILE A 99 1.02 -6.55 -0.67
CA ILE A 99 -0.18 -6.45 -1.49
C ILE A 99 0.14 -5.64 -2.75
N GLN A 100 -0.22 -6.17 -3.93
CA GLN A 100 0.04 -5.48 -5.19
C GLN A 100 -0.84 -4.24 -5.33
N GLY A 101 -0.20 -3.07 -5.51
CA GLY A 101 -0.90 -1.79 -5.59
C GLY A 101 -1.59 -1.52 -6.91
N ASP A 102 -1.45 -2.40 -7.90
CA ASP A 102 -2.04 -2.24 -9.22
C ASP A 102 -3.19 -3.21 -9.51
N GLU A 103 -3.71 -3.88 -8.48
CA GLU A 103 -4.83 -4.80 -8.62
C GLU A 103 -6.05 -4.28 -7.87
N PRO A 104 -6.85 -3.36 -8.48
CA PRO A 104 -7.97 -2.71 -7.79
C PRO A 104 -9.12 -3.64 -7.44
N PHE A 105 -9.15 -4.84 -8.01
CA PHE A 105 -10.19 -5.83 -7.78
C PHE A 105 -9.65 -7.10 -7.11
N ILE A 106 -8.56 -6.97 -6.37
CA ILE A 106 -7.95 -8.10 -5.67
C ILE A 106 -8.96 -8.75 -4.72
N ASN A 107 -8.98 -10.08 -4.72
CA ASN A 107 -9.78 -10.83 -3.76
C ASN A 107 -9.02 -10.85 -2.43
N PRO A 108 -9.63 -10.37 -1.33
CA PRO A 108 -8.94 -10.34 -0.03
C PRO A 108 -8.46 -11.70 0.47
N GLU A 109 -9.07 -12.79 0.01
CA GLU A 109 -8.67 -14.14 0.37
C GLU A 109 -7.43 -14.62 -0.39
N HIS A 110 -7.06 -13.92 -1.46
CA HIS A 110 -5.91 -14.26 -2.30
C HIS A 110 -4.72 -13.34 -2.07
N ILE A 111 -4.71 -12.61 -0.96
CA ILE A 111 -3.57 -11.77 -0.59
C ILE A 111 -2.38 -12.68 -0.25
N ASP A 112 -1.24 -12.38 -0.90
CA ASP A 112 -0.03 -13.16 -0.73
C ASP A 112 0.60 -12.86 0.63
N ILE A 113 0.90 -13.93 1.37
CA ILE A 113 1.49 -13.82 2.70
C ILE A 113 2.98 -14.14 2.61
N SER A 114 3.80 -13.13 2.89
CA SER A 114 5.26 -13.23 2.84
C SER A 114 5.87 -13.38 4.24
#